data_6ec0d501ace7842973870f0ab5093a7a
#
_entry.id   6ec0d501ace7842973870f0ab5093a7a
#
_cell.length_a   1.000
_cell.length_b   1.000
_cell.length_c   1.000
_cell.angle_alpha   90.00
_cell.angle_beta   90.00
_cell.angle_gamma   90.00
#
_symmetry.space_group_name_H-M   'P 1'
#
loop_
_entity.id
_entity.type
_entity.pdbx_description
1 polymer ?
#
loop_
_entity_poly.entity_id
_entity_poly.type
_entity_poly.pdbx_seq_one_letter_code
_entity_poly.pdbx_strand_id
1 'polypeptide(L)'
;MNTRVYDGFVKVDKVQTGAGPREVVLATDSVAFLVYNKDTDELLFASQDRVPMRRPDNPNGTILEVGAGRFDLKIGVRGLVVKELKEELGVKATEAEVQVLNDDIPLALSPGVLTERQYLAYVEVTTDRIDPAKRLYGERTEGEAIARRFIPVSELANLPVHDLKTWALIQWFHGRQKKVAPPN
;
A
#
# COMPACT_ATOMS: atom_id res chain seq x y z
N MET A 1 -27.93 -16.50 -7.47
CA MET A 1 -27.03 -16.94 -8.55
C MET A 1 -26.19 -15.72 -8.95
N ASN A 2 -24.88 -15.85 -9.10
CA ASN A 2 -24.02 -14.76 -9.52
C ASN A 2 -23.87 -14.85 -11.05
N THR A 3 -23.91 -13.68 -11.72
CA THR A 3 -23.75 -13.61 -13.18
C THR A 3 -22.62 -12.64 -13.49
N ARG A 4 -21.60 -13.08 -14.24
CA ARG A 4 -20.54 -12.20 -14.73
C ARG A 4 -21.13 -11.20 -15.71
N VAL A 5 -20.96 -9.88 -15.43
CA VAL A 5 -21.43 -8.79 -16.29
C VAL A 5 -20.30 -8.03 -17.00
N TYR A 6 -19.08 -8.14 -16.45
CA TYR A 6 -17.87 -7.64 -17.10
C TYR A 6 -16.67 -8.54 -16.77
N ASP A 7 -15.87 -8.90 -17.77
CA ASP A 7 -14.71 -9.79 -17.65
C ASP A 7 -13.51 -9.21 -18.42
N GLY A 8 -13.02 -8.07 -17.94
CA GLY A 8 -11.80 -7.42 -18.41
C GLY A 8 -10.68 -7.50 -17.38
N PHE A 9 -9.85 -6.45 -17.29
CA PHE A 9 -8.81 -6.33 -16.28
C PHE A 9 -9.40 -6.42 -14.86
N VAL A 10 -10.50 -5.72 -14.61
CA VAL A 10 -11.35 -5.97 -13.44
C VAL A 10 -12.49 -6.92 -13.82
N LYS A 11 -13.03 -7.64 -12.85
CA LYS A 11 -14.19 -8.53 -13.04
C LYS A 11 -15.35 -7.99 -12.24
N VAL A 12 -16.53 -7.94 -12.83
CA VAL A 12 -17.74 -7.48 -12.16
C VAL A 12 -18.80 -8.54 -12.24
N ASP A 13 -19.32 -8.94 -11.09
CA ASP A 13 -20.44 -9.86 -10.98
C ASP A 13 -21.71 -9.15 -10.51
N LYS A 14 -22.85 -9.55 -11.04
CA LYS A 14 -24.17 -9.21 -10.54
C LYS A 14 -24.65 -10.30 -9.58
N VAL A 15 -24.78 -9.94 -8.31
CA VAL A 15 -25.17 -10.84 -7.22
C VAL A 15 -26.61 -10.56 -6.83
N GLN A 16 -27.46 -11.59 -6.82
CA GLN A 16 -28.84 -11.47 -6.35
C GLN A 16 -28.86 -11.48 -4.82
N THR A 17 -29.55 -10.50 -4.23
CA THR A 17 -29.79 -10.38 -2.79
C THR A 17 -31.29 -10.25 -2.51
N GLY A 18 -31.70 -10.39 -1.26
CA GLY A 18 -33.10 -10.17 -0.86
C GLY A 18 -33.61 -8.74 -1.11
N ALA A 19 -32.71 -7.77 -1.22
CA ALA A 19 -33.04 -6.38 -1.52
C ALA A 19 -32.85 -6.02 -3.02
N GLY A 20 -32.70 -7.02 -3.88
CA GLY A 20 -32.46 -6.85 -5.32
C GLY A 20 -30.99 -7.08 -5.70
N PRO A 21 -30.66 -6.97 -7.00
CA PRO A 21 -29.31 -7.23 -7.49
C PRO A 21 -28.32 -6.17 -7.03
N ARG A 22 -27.07 -6.59 -6.81
CA ARG A 22 -25.92 -5.72 -6.52
C ARG A 22 -24.78 -6.05 -7.49
N GLU A 23 -24.08 -5.04 -7.92
CA GLU A 23 -22.84 -5.20 -8.70
C GLU A 23 -21.66 -5.21 -7.75
N VAL A 24 -20.76 -6.18 -7.95
CA VAL A 24 -19.61 -6.44 -7.09
C VAL A 24 -18.38 -6.52 -7.96
N VAL A 25 -17.40 -5.66 -7.68
CA VAL A 25 -16.07 -5.71 -8.30
C VAL A 25 -15.24 -6.76 -7.57
N LEU A 26 -14.79 -7.77 -8.32
CA LEU A 26 -13.97 -8.85 -7.78
C LEU A 26 -12.48 -8.46 -7.89
N ALA A 27 -11.80 -8.50 -6.77
CA ALA A 27 -10.35 -8.35 -6.70
C ALA A 27 -9.78 -9.28 -5.62
N THR A 28 -8.51 -9.66 -5.80
CA THR A 28 -7.75 -10.40 -4.79
C THR A 28 -7.39 -9.50 -3.62
N ASP A 29 -7.17 -10.09 -2.46
CA ASP A 29 -6.64 -9.38 -1.31
C ASP A 29 -5.24 -8.80 -1.62
N SER A 30 -4.82 -7.81 -0.85
CA SER A 30 -3.55 -7.09 -1.05
C SER A 30 -2.85 -6.80 0.28
N VAL A 31 -1.62 -6.29 0.20
CA VAL A 31 -0.90 -5.70 1.34
C VAL A 31 -0.62 -4.22 1.05
N ALA A 32 -0.55 -3.41 2.10
CA ALA A 32 0.06 -2.08 2.07
C ALA A 32 1.05 -1.98 3.23
N PHE A 33 2.20 -1.36 3.01
CA PHE A 33 3.24 -1.35 4.03
C PHE A 33 3.98 -0.02 4.09
N LEU A 34 4.24 0.42 5.32
CA LEU A 34 5.05 1.60 5.63
C LEU A 34 6.46 1.18 6.00
N VAL A 35 7.45 1.86 5.44
CA VAL A 35 8.87 1.64 5.71
C VAL A 35 9.44 2.84 6.46
N TYR A 36 10.10 2.58 7.58
CA TYR A 36 10.80 3.57 8.37
C TYR A 36 12.29 3.30 8.38
N ASN A 37 13.07 4.27 7.90
CA ASN A 37 14.52 4.27 8.05
C ASN A 37 14.89 4.93 9.38
N LYS A 38 15.30 4.14 10.35
CA LYS A 38 15.61 4.63 11.69
C LYS A 38 16.92 5.43 11.79
N ASP A 39 17.84 5.26 10.82
CA ASP A 39 19.12 5.96 10.82
C ASP A 39 18.96 7.42 10.39
N THR A 40 17.97 7.72 9.54
CA THR A 40 17.74 9.06 8.98
C THR A 40 16.44 9.70 9.48
N ASP A 41 15.65 9.00 10.28
CA ASP A 41 14.32 9.41 10.74
C ASP A 41 13.39 9.79 9.59
N GLU A 42 13.32 8.93 8.56
CA GLU A 42 12.55 9.13 7.35
C GLU A 42 11.61 7.96 7.09
N LEU A 43 10.45 8.25 6.50
CA LEU A 43 9.57 7.27 5.90
C LEU A 43 9.79 7.18 4.39
N LEU A 44 9.70 5.96 3.84
CA LEU A 44 9.81 5.71 2.42
C LEU A 44 8.44 5.55 1.80
N PHE A 45 8.24 6.23 0.68
CA PHE A 45 7.00 6.21 -0.10
C PHE A 45 7.29 5.91 -1.57
N ALA A 46 6.25 5.43 -2.26
CA ALA A 46 6.16 5.30 -3.70
C ALA A 46 5.44 6.51 -4.29
N SER A 47 6.00 7.14 -5.31
CA SER A 47 5.32 8.16 -6.12
C SER A 47 5.10 7.59 -7.51
N GLN A 48 3.84 7.48 -7.93
CA GLN A 48 3.48 6.87 -9.20
C GLN A 48 2.18 7.45 -9.77
N ASP A 49 1.97 7.24 -11.06
CA ASP A 49 0.79 7.69 -11.77
C ASP A 49 -0.36 6.68 -11.60
N ARG A 50 -1.53 7.18 -11.19
CA ARG A 50 -2.76 6.41 -11.04
C ARG A 50 -3.84 7.01 -11.94
N VAL A 51 -4.22 6.29 -12.99
CA VAL A 51 -5.23 6.75 -13.97
C VAL A 51 -6.52 7.26 -13.29
N PRO A 52 -7.09 6.58 -12.27
CA PRO A 52 -8.28 7.08 -11.59
C PRO A 52 -8.09 8.39 -10.82
N MET A 53 -6.83 8.80 -10.59
CA MET A 53 -6.49 10.03 -9.86
C MET A 53 -6.25 11.23 -10.77
N ARG A 54 -6.43 11.08 -12.09
CA ARG A 54 -6.29 12.17 -13.06
C ARG A 54 -7.33 13.26 -12.83
N ARG A 55 -6.86 14.51 -12.75
CA ARG A 55 -7.65 15.73 -12.55
C ARG A 55 -7.03 16.85 -13.38
N PRO A 56 -7.71 17.98 -13.62
CA PRO A 56 -7.13 19.12 -14.35
C PRO A 56 -5.84 19.65 -13.73
N ASP A 57 -5.74 19.64 -12.40
CA ASP A 57 -4.57 20.05 -11.62
C ASP A 57 -3.53 18.92 -11.41
N ASN A 58 -3.89 17.68 -11.75
CA ASN A 58 -3.02 16.50 -11.71
C ASN A 58 -3.26 15.61 -12.94
N PRO A 59 -2.83 16.04 -14.15
CA PRO A 59 -3.19 15.36 -15.40
C PRO A 59 -2.60 13.97 -15.55
N ASN A 60 -1.49 13.67 -14.88
CA ASN A 60 -0.91 12.34 -14.85
C ASN A 60 -1.58 11.42 -13.81
N GLY A 61 -2.25 12.01 -12.81
CA GLY A 61 -2.76 11.28 -11.66
C GLY A 61 -1.66 10.85 -10.70
N THR A 62 -0.52 11.56 -10.67
CA THR A 62 0.60 11.24 -9.79
C THR A 62 0.20 11.43 -8.33
N ILE A 63 0.37 10.39 -7.51
CA ILE A 63 0.14 10.45 -6.06
C ILE A 63 1.31 9.85 -5.29
N LEU A 64 1.39 10.21 -4.02
CA LEU A 64 2.29 9.63 -3.05
C LEU A 64 1.54 8.54 -2.28
N GLU A 65 2.10 7.33 -2.28
CA GLU A 65 1.52 6.16 -1.62
C GLU A 65 2.58 5.44 -0.77
N VAL A 66 2.14 4.68 0.21
CA VAL A 66 2.95 3.60 0.80
C VAL A 66 3.11 2.47 -0.21
N GLY A 67 4.12 1.62 -0.05
CA GLY A 67 4.27 0.43 -0.89
C GLY A 67 3.06 -0.51 -0.76
N ALA A 68 2.70 -1.21 -1.83
CA ALA A 68 1.55 -2.11 -1.85
C ALA A 68 1.70 -3.21 -2.90
N GLY A 69 1.15 -4.40 -2.63
CA GLY A 69 1.14 -5.50 -3.60
C GLY A 69 -0.09 -6.36 -3.49
N ARG A 70 -0.45 -7.07 -4.57
CA ARG A 70 -1.58 -8.00 -4.62
C ARG A 70 -1.12 -9.44 -4.43
N PHE A 71 -2.01 -10.26 -3.87
CA PHE A 71 -1.80 -11.70 -3.81
C PHE A 71 -2.03 -12.34 -5.18
N ASP A 72 -1.01 -12.36 -6.02
CA ASP A 72 -0.94 -13.09 -7.29
C ASP A 72 -0.21 -14.44 -7.15
N LEU A 73 0.52 -14.63 -6.06
CA LEU A 73 1.30 -15.80 -5.72
C LEU A 73 0.78 -16.49 -4.45
N LYS A 74 1.08 -17.78 -4.29
CA LYS A 74 0.79 -18.53 -3.07
C LYS A 74 1.88 -18.31 -2.01
N ILE A 75 2.01 -17.07 -1.57
CA ILE A 75 2.93 -16.66 -0.49
C ILE A 75 2.14 -16.01 0.65
N GLY A 76 2.70 -16.05 1.85
CA GLY A 76 2.09 -15.40 3.01
C GLY A 76 2.18 -13.88 2.95
N VAL A 77 1.44 -13.21 3.85
CA VAL A 77 1.43 -11.73 3.94
C VAL A 77 2.85 -11.16 4.07
N ARG A 78 3.66 -11.71 4.97
CA ARG A 78 5.03 -11.25 5.22
C ARG A 78 5.92 -11.45 4.00
N GLY A 79 5.80 -12.61 3.34
CA GLY A 79 6.55 -12.91 2.12
C GLY A 79 6.21 -11.96 0.98
N LEU A 80 4.92 -11.61 0.82
CA LEU A 80 4.48 -10.62 -0.18
C LEU A 80 5.07 -9.24 0.14
N VAL A 81 5.02 -8.78 1.40
CA VAL A 81 5.64 -7.51 1.80
C VAL A 81 7.13 -7.49 1.46
N VAL A 82 7.87 -8.57 1.75
CA VAL A 82 9.31 -8.66 1.44
C VAL A 82 9.58 -8.58 -0.06
N LYS A 83 8.74 -9.24 -0.88
CA LYS A 83 8.84 -9.17 -2.35
C LYS A 83 8.66 -7.73 -2.84
N GLU A 84 7.56 -7.10 -2.46
CA GLU A 84 7.20 -5.75 -2.90
C GLU A 84 8.16 -4.66 -2.38
N LEU A 85 8.67 -4.79 -1.15
CA LEU A 85 9.73 -3.93 -0.61
C LEU A 85 10.92 -3.84 -1.55
N LYS A 86 11.34 -4.99 -2.09
CA LYS A 86 12.47 -5.07 -3.01
C LYS A 86 12.14 -4.49 -4.39
N GLU A 87 10.96 -4.78 -4.91
CA GLU A 87 10.53 -4.39 -6.26
C GLU A 87 10.18 -2.91 -6.34
N GLU A 88 9.36 -2.41 -5.41
CA GLU A 88 8.88 -1.02 -5.44
C GLU A 88 9.82 -0.01 -4.78
N LEU A 89 10.51 -0.41 -3.71
CA LEU A 89 11.31 0.53 -2.91
C LEU A 89 12.81 0.20 -2.85
N GLY A 90 13.24 -0.94 -3.40
CA GLY A 90 14.65 -1.36 -3.34
C GLY A 90 15.12 -1.59 -1.90
N VAL A 91 14.24 -2.10 -1.04
CA VAL A 91 14.52 -2.34 0.37
C VAL A 91 14.66 -3.84 0.63
N LYS A 92 15.69 -4.22 1.38
CA LYS A 92 15.96 -5.60 1.80
C LYS A 92 15.46 -5.81 3.22
N ALA A 93 14.54 -6.74 3.38
CA ALA A 93 14.04 -7.19 4.67
C ALA A 93 13.81 -8.69 4.66
N THR A 94 13.63 -9.27 5.85
CA THR A 94 13.19 -10.65 6.05
C THR A 94 11.75 -10.68 6.55
N GLU A 95 11.07 -11.80 6.43
CA GLU A 95 9.70 -11.94 6.93
C GLU A 95 9.58 -11.69 8.44
N ALA A 96 10.65 -12.00 9.21
CA ALA A 96 10.70 -11.77 10.66
C ALA A 96 10.70 -10.26 11.02
N GLU A 97 11.15 -9.40 10.12
CA GLU A 97 11.19 -7.95 10.31
C GLU A 97 9.86 -7.27 9.92
N VAL A 98 8.95 -8.01 9.29
CA VAL A 98 7.63 -7.48 8.90
C VAL A 98 6.64 -7.59 10.04
N GLN A 99 6.20 -6.46 10.55
CA GLN A 99 5.09 -6.38 11.51
C GLN A 99 3.78 -6.22 10.74
N VAL A 100 2.94 -7.26 10.72
CA VAL A 100 1.57 -7.15 10.22
C VAL A 100 0.72 -6.53 11.32
N LEU A 101 -0.10 -5.56 10.96
CA LEU A 101 -0.91 -4.78 11.89
C LEU A 101 -2.32 -5.37 12.02
N ASN A 102 -3.09 -4.85 12.99
CA ASN A 102 -4.49 -5.24 13.20
C ASN A 102 -4.66 -6.75 13.43
N ASP A 103 -3.75 -7.37 14.21
CA ASP A 103 -3.78 -8.79 14.55
C ASP A 103 -3.87 -9.72 13.31
N ASP A 104 -3.17 -9.35 12.24
CA ASP A 104 -3.19 -10.03 10.93
C ASP A 104 -4.60 -10.09 10.28
N ILE A 105 -5.52 -9.21 10.67
CA ILE A 105 -6.87 -9.11 10.08
C ILE A 105 -6.87 -8.09 8.94
N PRO A 106 -7.21 -8.49 7.69
CA PRO A 106 -7.27 -7.57 6.57
C PRO A 106 -8.51 -6.66 6.65
N LEU A 107 -8.37 -5.43 6.18
CA LEU A 107 -9.40 -4.39 6.19
C LEU A 107 -10.05 -4.26 4.81
N ALA A 108 -11.37 -4.13 4.77
CA ALA A 108 -12.08 -3.88 3.52
C ALA A 108 -11.81 -2.44 3.05
N LEU A 109 -11.43 -2.26 1.78
CA LEU A 109 -11.18 -0.94 1.19
C LEU A 109 -12.47 -0.21 0.83
N SER A 110 -13.41 -0.93 0.21
CA SER A 110 -14.72 -0.39 -0.18
C SER A 110 -15.77 -1.49 -0.07
N PRO A 111 -16.25 -1.81 1.15
CA PRO A 111 -17.07 -3.00 1.41
C PRO A 111 -18.44 -2.99 0.74
N GLY A 112 -18.87 -1.82 0.21
CA GLY A 112 -20.14 -1.70 -0.53
C GLY A 112 -20.07 -2.18 -1.98
N VAL A 113 -18.85 -2.35 -2.56
CA VAL A 113 -18.70 -2.64 -3.99
C VAL A 113 -17.52 -3.54 -4.32
N LEU A 114 -16.48 -3.59 -3.50
CA LEU A 114 -15.21 -4.27 -3.79
C LEU A 114 -14.99 -5.45 -2.84
N THR A 115 -14.52 -6.59 -3.39
CA THR A 115 -14.18 -7.76 -2.56
C THR A 115 -12.79 -7.69 -1.93
N GLU A 116 -11.92 -6.82 -2.44
CA GLU A 116 -10.56 -6.68 -1.93
C GLU A 116 -10.53 -6.31 -0.46
N ARG A 117 -9.71 -7.04 0.29
CA ARG A 117 -9.30 -6.68 1.65
C ARG A 117 -7.80 -6.48 1.66
N GLN A 118 -7.33 -5.56 2.47
CA GLN A 118 -5.93 -5.19 2.52
C GLN A 118 -5.34 -5.42 3.90
N TYR A 119 -4.23 -6.16 3.96
CA TYR A 119 -3.38 -6.25 5.13
C TYR A 119 -2.53 -5.00 5.23
N LEU A 120 -2.37 -4.47 6.43
CA LEU A 120 -1.47 -3.35 6.71
C LEU A 120 -0.21 -3.89 7.39
N ALA A 121 0.95 -3.38 6.98
CA ALA A 121 2.21 -3.79 7.55
C ALA A 121 3.16 -2.60 7.81
N TYR A 122 4.14 -2.84 8.66
CA TYR A 122 5.20 -1.90 8.98
C TYR A 122 6.54 -2.62 9.00
N VAL A 123 7.57 -1.95 8.47
CA VAL A 123 8.94 -2.46 8.46
C VAL A 123 9.89 -1.35 8.87
N GLU A 124 10.75 -1.65 9.85
CA GLU A 124 11.82 -0.76 10.29
C GLU A 124 13.14 -1.26 9.72
N VAL A 125 13.91 -0.36 9.10
CA VAL A 125 15.18 -0.69 8.44
C VAL A 125 16.27 0.31 8.79
N THR A 126 17.50 -0.07 8.47
CA THR A 126 18.69 0.76 8.48
C THR A 126 19.08 1.15 7.04
N THR A 127 19.85 2.20 6.87
CA THR A 127 20.24 2.74 5.55
C THR A 127 20.97 1.71 4.68
N ASP A 128 21.75 0.81 5.26
CA ASP A 128 22.48 -0.25 4.54
C ASP A 128 21.55 -1.31 3.91
N ARG A 129 20.29 -1.37 4.35
CA ARG A 129 19.24 -2.25 3.80
C ARG A 129 18.54 -1.66 2.58
N ILE A 130 18.83 -0.40 2.27
CA ILE A 130 18.18 0.35 1.19
C ILE A 130 19.15 0.43 0.00
N ASP A 131 18.75 -0.14 -1.14
CA ASP A 131 19.56 -0.07 -2.36
C ASP A 131 19.82 1.39 -2.75
N PRO A 132 20.98 1.69 -3.37
CA PRO A 132 21.23 3.01 -3.94
C PRO A 132 20.09 3.46 -4.85
N ALA A 133 19.85 4.77 -4.87
CA ALA A 133 18.74 5.33 -5.64
C ALA A 133 18.84 4.94 -7.13
N LYS A 134 17.81 4.29 -7.64
CA LYS A 134 17.55 4.13 -9.06
C LYS A 134 16.59 5.23 -9.51
N ARG A 135 16.54 5.47 -10.82
CA ARG A 135 15.60 6.45 -11.37
C ARG A 135 14.15 6.02 -11.17
N LEU A 136 13.87 4.75 -11.40
CA LEU A 136 12.54 4.16 -11.26
C LEU A 136 12.65 2.73 -10.71
N TYR A 137 11.63 2.35 -9.95
CA TYR A 137 11.37 1.02 -9.41
C TYR A 137 10.06 0.47 -10.00
N GLY A 138 9.62 -0.68 -9.54
CA GLY A 138 8.41 -1.37 -9.98
C GLY A 138 8.68 -2.39 -11.10
N GLU A 139 7.69 -3.22 -11.36
CA GLU A 139 7.77 -4.29 -12.35
C GLU A 139 7.38 -3.74 -13.73
N ARG A 140 8.34 -3.67 -14.65
CA ARG A 140 8.12 -3.11 -16.00
C ARG A 140 7.12 -3.90 -16.83
N THR A 141 7.00 -5.20 -16.60
CA THR A 141 6.04 -6.08 -17.28
C THR A 141 4.61 -5.75 -16.88
N GLU A 142 4.40 -5.14 -15.70
CA GLU A 142 3.12 -4.64 -15.22
C GLU A 142 2.87 -3.17 -15.56
N GLY A 143 3.81 -2.53 -16.26
CA GLY A 143 3.72 -1.12 -16.64
C GLY A 143 3.98 -0.15 -15.49
N GLU A 144 4.62 -0.62 -14.42
CA GLU A 144 4.91 0.21 -13.26
C GLU A 144 6.13 1.11 -13.47
N ALA A 145 6.03 2.33 -12.98
CA ALA A 145 7.10 3.33 -12.97
C ALA A 145 7.05 4.11 -11.66
N ILE A 146 7.71 3.58 -10.64
CA ILE A 146 7.66 4.05 -9.26
C ILE A 146 8.90 4.88 -8.95
N ALA A 147 8.70 6.13 -8.55
CA ALA A 147 9.77 6.96 -8.00
C ALA A 147 9.73 6.88 -6.46
N ARG A 148 10.81 6.37 -5.88
CA ARG A 148 10.95 6.32 -4.41
C ARG A 148 11.14 7.72 -3.83
N ARG A 149 10.45 8.01 -2.71
CA ARG A 149 10.55 9.25 -1.97
C ARG A 149 10.88 8.99 -0.51
N PHE A 150 11.81 9.76 0.02
CA PHE A 150 12.15 9.80 1.44
C PHE A 150 11.55 11.07 2.02
N ILE A 151 10.77 10.93 3.08
CA ILE A 151 10.08 12.04 3.75
C ILE A 151 10.48 12.03 5.23
N PRO A 152 11.12 13.09 5.74
CA PRO A 152 11.43 13.22 7.16
C PRO A 152 10.18 13.11 8.02
N VAL A 153 10.27 12.43 9.16
CA VAL A 153 9.14 12.28 10.09
C VAL A 153 8.60 13.64 10.53
N SER A 154 9.47 14.64 10.68
CA SER A 154 9.08 16.01 11.01
C SER A 154 8.19 16.71 9.97
N GLU A 155 8.19 16.24 8.71
CA GLU A 155 7.41 16.82 7.62
C GLU A 155 6.05 16.15 7.41
N LEU A 156 5.80 15.01 8.03
CA LEU A 156 4.58 14.21 7.81
C LEU A 156 3.29 14.94 8.13
N ALA A 157 3.31 15.85 9.11
CA ALA A 157 2.12 16.62 9.51
C ALA A 157 1.57 17.52 8.41
N ASN A 158 2.46 17.96 7.48
CA ASN A 158 2.12 18.85 6.37
C ASN A 158 2.09 18.14 5.01
N LEU A 159 2.27 16.82 4.99
CA LEU A 159 2.31 16.03 3.78
C LEU A 159 0.90 15.93 3.15
N PRO A 160 0.71 16.40 1.90
CA PRO A 160 -0.56 16.20 1.21
C PRO A 160 -0.72 14.71 0.84
N VAL A 161 -1.63 14.02 1.50
CA VAL A 161 -1.92 12.60 1.27
C VAL A 161 -3.27 12.46 0.60
N HIS A 162 -3.33 11.79 -0.55
CA HIS A 162 -4.55 11.57 -1.34
C HIS A 162 -5.01 10.11 -1.33
N ASP A 163 -4.35 9.25 -0.55
CA ASP A 163 -4.59 7.81 -0.49
C ASP A 163 -4.88 7.38 0.96
N LEU A 164 -6.00 6.66 1.14
CA LEU A 164 -6.50 6.30 2.47
C LEU A 164 -5.56 5.36 3.23
N LYS A 165 -4.96 4.36 2.55
CA LYS A 165 -4.04 3.42 3.20
C LYS A 165 -2.77 4.12 3.67
N THR A 166 -2.26 5.06 2.87
CA THR A 166 -1.12 5.91 3.21
C THR A 166 -1.43 6.76 4.43
N TRP A 167 -2.57 7.44 4.43
CA TRP A 167 -3.00 8.24 5.58
C TRP A 167 -3.14 7.37 6.85
N ALA A 168 -3.79 6.22 6.75
CA ALA A 168 -4.00 5.31 7.88
C ALA A 168 -2.68 4.84 8.50
N LEU A 169 -1.72 4.44 7.67
CA LEU A 169 -0.39 3.99 8.14
C LEU A 169 0.43 5.13 8.76
N ILE A 170 0.35 6.34 8.23
CA ILE A 170 0.97 7.54 8.85
C ILE A 170 0.34 7.81 10.23
N GLN A 171 -1.00 7.76 10.36
CA GLN A 171 -1.67 7.97 11.65
C GLN A 171 -1.30 6.87 12.67
N TRP A 172 -1.22 5.62 12.23
CA TRP A 172 -0.75 4.53 13.07
C TRP A 172 0.70 4.77 13.55
N PHE A 173 1.58 5.21 12.65
CA PHE A 173 2.96 5.52 12.98
C PHE A 173 3.08 6.65 14.02
N HIS A 174 2.35 7.74 13.86
CA HIS A 174 2.28 8.81 14.84
C HIS A 174 1.78 8.34 16.21
N GLY A 175 0.78 7.46 16.24
CA GLY A 175 0.28 6.86 17.48
C GLY A 175 1.31 5.97 18.17
N ARG A 176 2.15 5.25 17.41
CA ARG A 176 3.27 4.46 17.92
C ARG A 176 4.35 5.34 18.55
N GLN A 177 4.76 6.41 17.87
CA GLN A 177 5.79 7.32 18.36
C GLN A 177 5.43 7.95 19.73
N LYS A 178 4.18 8.35 19.90
CA LYS A 178 3.67 8.90 21.17
C LYS A 178 3.72 7.90 22.34
N LYS A 179 3.58 6.62 22.08
CA LYS A 179 3.64 5.56 23.10
C LYS A 179 5.08 5.23 23.54
N VAL A 180 6.06 5.52 22.69
CA VAL A 180 7.48 5.25 22.94
C VAL A 180 8.16 6.44 23.64
N ALA A 181 7.63 7.67 23.49
CA ALA A 181 8.14 8.82 24.21
C ALA A 181 7.89 8.68 25.72
N PRO A 182 8.91 8.89 26.58
CA PRO A 182 8.71 8.86 28.04
C PRO A 182 7.67 9.93 28.43
N PRO A 183 6.86 9.68 29.47
CA PRO A 183 5.96 10.72 29.99
C PRO A 183 6.79 11.91 30.50
N ASN A 184 6.44 13.12 30.07
CA ASN A 184 7.02 14.37 30.56
C ASN A 184 6.79 14.54 32.05
#